data_17f7f2f3bca9c083171cf469401184ca
#
_entry.id   17f7f2f3bca9c083171cf469401184ca
#
_cell.length_a   1.000
_cell.length_b   1.000
_cell.length_c   1.000
_cell.angle_alpha   90.00
_cell.angle_beta   90.00
_cell.angle_gamma   90.00
#
_symmetry.space_group_name_H-M   'P 1'
#
loop_
_entity.id
_entity.type
_entity.pdbx_description
1 polymer ?
#
loop_
_entity_poly.entity_id
_entity_poly.type
_entity_poly.pdbx_seq_one_letter_code
_entity_poly.pdbx_strand_id
1 'polypeptide(L)'
;SSERVGYIEHVMNDGTIHSTFNEGHMKVEGETAYCVDINTGFKNGYKTRHDASASMSAAQIEDVALSLEYVKQYRGSHSNLNANQGYLLEQCVVWQRLSEQLGWQCDNVRAAYSEISQDIQNEVYAGARAFVQANKGRYKCGGYIYTGEGQDLGQFWAELNVGNAKVKKTTANEIVTNGNAMYTIAGATFGIFSDQNCSNQIGTLTTNE
;
A
#
# COMPACT_ATOMS: atom_id res chain seq x y z
N SER A 1 -24.29 6.07 6.27
CA SER A 1 -24.01 7.24 7.13
C SER A 1 -22.53 7.24 7.48
N SER A 2 -21.78 8.23 7.00
CA SER A 2 -20.40 8.37 7.44
C SER A 2 -20.40 8.98 8.84
N GLU A 3 -19.87 8.25 9.83
CA GLU A 3 -19.55 8.83 11.12
C GLU A 3 -18.35 9.76 10.93
N ARG A 4 -18.45 11.00 11.41
CA ARG A 4 -17.35 11.97 11.29
C ARG A 4 -16.13 11.48 12.06
N VAL A 5 -14.98 11.44 11.41
CA VAL A 5 -13.72 10.98 12.00
C VAL A 5 -12.74 12.11 12.27
N GLY A 6 -12.90 13.28 11.64
CA GLY A 6 -12.04 14.43 11.85
C GLY A 6 -12.12 15.46 10.72
N TYR A 7 -11.04 16.19 10.54
CA TYR A 7 -10.90 17.21 9.51
C TYR A 7 -9.59 17.02 8.75
N ILE A 8 -9.62 17.33 7.46
CA ILE A 8 -8.42 17.43 6.63
C ILE A 8 -8.32 18.87 6.12
N GLU A 9 -7.16 19.48 6.25
CA GLU A 9 -6.86 20.80 5.74
C GLU A 9 -5.99 20.71 4.49
N HIS A 10 -6.36 21.46 3.47
CA HIS A 10 -5.49 21.77 2.34
C HIS A 10 -4.66 22.99 2.70
N VAL A 11 -3.34 22.83 2.72
CA VAL A 11 -2.37 23.85 3.12
C VAL A 11 -1.61 24.31 1.86
N MET A 12 -1.58 25.61 1.63
CA MET A 12 -0.82 26.21 0.53
C MET A 12 0.69 26.19 0.83
N ASN A 13 1.52 26.38 -0.18
CA ASN A 13 2.98 26.38 -0.03
C ASN A 13 3.51 27.47 0.92
N ASP A 14 2.77 28.56 1.13
CA ASP A 14 3.08 29.61 2.08
C ASP A 14 2.61 29.29 3.51
N GLY A 15 2.01 28.13 3.74
CA GLY A 15 1.49 27.66 5.01
C GLY A 15 0.07 28.14 5.34
N THR A 16 -0.58 28.90 4.45
CA THR A 16 -1.97 29.33 4.66
C THR A 16 -2.94 28.17 4.40
N ILE A 17 -4.06 28.15 5.14
CA ILE A 17 -5.11 27.15 4.93
C ILE A 17 -6.02 27.63 3.81
N HIS A 18 -6.05 26.86 2.70
CA HIS A 18 -6.93 27.13 1.58
C HIS A 18 -8.36 26.66 1.86
N SER A 19 -8.50 25.47 2.41
CA SER A 19 -9.80 24.86 2.72
C SER A 19 -9.68 23.83 3.84
N THR A 20 -10.80 23.63 4.54
CA THR A 20 -10.92 22.60 5.58
C THR A 20 -12.11 21.70 5.22
N PHE A 21 -11.85 20.42 5.14
CA PHE A 21 -12.85 19.39 4.81
C PHE A 21 -13.23 18.63 6.06
N ASN A 22 -14.53 18.43 6.26
CA ASN A 22 -15.05 17.53 7.29
C ASN A 22 -15.02 16.10 6.75
N GLU A 23 -14.21 15.25 7.37
CA GLU A 23 -13.98 13.89 6.89
C GLU A 23 -14.80 12.89 7.70
N GLY A 24 -15.44 11.97 6.99
CA GLY A 24 -16.15 10.83 7.55
C GLY A 24 -15.54 9.52 7.06
N HIS A 25 -15.62 8.46 7.87
CA HIS A 25 -15.19 7.14 7.45
C HIS A 25 -16.12 6.62 6.35
N MET A 26 -15.67 6.69 5.11
CA MET A 26 -16.43 6.25 3.96
C MET A 26 -16.32 4.74 3.76
N LYS A 27 -17.43 4.14 3.37
CA LYS A 27 -17.51 2.70 3.09
C LYS A 27 -18.33 2.44 1.84
N VAL A 28 -17.91 1.47 1.06
CA VAL A 28 -18.67 0.88 -0.04
C VAL A 28 -18.78 -0.61 0.22
N GLU A 29 -20.00 -1.14 0.24
CA GLU A 29 -20.27 -2.56 0.54
C GLU A 29 -19.67 -3.05 1.88
N GLY A 30 -19.59 -2.13 2.87
CA GLY A 30 -19.01 -2.43 4.18
C GLY A 30 -17.49 -2.23 4.31
N GLU A 31 -16.77 -2.18 3.20
CA GLU A 31 -15.33 -2.01 3.13
C GLU A 31 -14.92 -0.54 3.09
N THR A 32 -13.78 -0.21 3.68
CA THR A 32 -13.22 1.15 3.67
C THR A 32 -12.99 1.64 2.24
N ALA A 33 -13.40 2.87 1.98
CA ALA A 33 -13.17 3.57 0.73
C ALA A 33 -12.64 4.99 1.02
N TYR A 34 -11.98 5.58 0.04
CA TYR A 34 -11.36 6.89 0.14
C TYR A 34 -11.94 7.84 -0.90
N CYS A 35 -12.07 9.12 -0.55
CA CYS A 35 -12.40 10.14 -1.51
C CYS A 35 -11.28 10.27 -2.56
N VAL A 36 -11.66 10.20 -3.82
CA VAL A 36 -10.77 10.43 -4.97
C VAL A 36 -11.22 11.63 -5.82
N ASP A 37 -12.21 12.38 -5.33
CA ASP A 37 -12.74 13.60 -5.93
C ASP A 37 -12.91 14.68 -4.86
N ILE A 38 -11.89 15.50 -4.70
CA ILE A 38 -11.83 16.52 -3.64
C ILE A 38 -12.80 17.69 -3.85
N ASN A 39 -13.28 17.90 -5.06
CA ASN A 39 -14.14 19.05 -5.40
C ASN A 39 -15.63 18.78 -5.20
N THR A 40 -15.99 17.55 -4.89
CA THR A 40 -17.41 17.13 -4.78
C THR A 40 -17.71 16.65 -3.36
N GLY A 41 -18.77 17.21 -2.77
CA GLY A 41 -19.19 16.79 -1.41
C GLY A 41 -19.74 15.37 -1.36
N PHE A 42 -19.58 14.72 -0.23
CA PHE A 42 -20.12 13.39 0.01
C PHE A 42 -21.66 13.37 -0.04
N LYS A 43 -22.21 12.39 -0.74
CA LYS A 43 -23.64 12.03 -0.69
C LYS A 43 -23.78 10.52 -0.51
N ASN A 44 -24.74 10.12 0.33
CA ASN A 44 -25.17 8.74 0.37
C ASN A 44 -25.95 8.40 -0.91
N GLY A 45 -25.69 7.27 -1.50
CA GLY A 45 -26.41 6.86 -2.71
C GLY A 45 -25.78 5.61 -3.33
N TYR A 46 -26.39 5.18 -4.41
CA TYR A 46 -25.83 4.10 -5.21
C TYR A 46 -24.62 4.59 -6.00
N LYS A 47 -23.61 3.73 -6.07
CA LYS A 47 -22.39 3.97 -6.83
C LYS A 47 -22.23 2.88 -7.90
N THR A 48 -21.73 3.27 -9.06
CA THR A 48 -21.30 2.32 -10.09
C THR A 48 -19.83 2.01 -9.90
N ARG A 49 -19.48 0.73 -9.81
CA ARG A 49 -18.12 0.25 -9.68
C ARG A 49 -17.46 0.14 -11.04
N HIS A 50 -16.28 0.70 -11.17
CA HIS A 50 -15.39 0.58 -12.31
C HIS A 50 -14.05 0.04 -11.86
N ASP A 51 -13.37 -0.74 -12.69
CA ASP A 51 -11.96 -1.05 -12.47
C ASP A 51 -11.14 0.25 -12.54
N ALA A 52 -10.22 0.45 -11.61
CA ALA A 52 -9.42 1.68 -11.55
C ALA A 52 -8.61 1.90 -12.84
N SER A 53 -8.25 0.82 -13.56
CA SER A 53 -7.53 0.90 -14.83
C SER A 53 -8.31 1.58 -15.96
N ALA A 54 -9.63 1.77 -15.79
CA ALA A 54 -10.44 2.53 -16.74
C ALA A 54 -10.11 4.04 -16.74
N SER A 55 -9.55 4.58 -15.64
CA SER A 55 -9.28 6.02 -15.49
C SER A 55 -7.85 6.32 -14.97
N MET A 56 -7.12 5.32 -14.51
CA MET A 56 -5.78 5.45 -13.94
C MET A 56 -4.81 4.49 -14.64
N SER A 57 -3.57 4.92 -14.81
CA SER A 57 -2.51 4.03 -15.28
C SER A 57 -2.12 3.00 -14.21
N ALA A 58 -1.51 1.89 -14.61
CA ALA A 58 -1.01 0.87 -13.67
C ALA A 58 -0.03 1.47 -12.65
N ALA A 59 0.83 2.41 -13.07
CA ALA A 59 1.77 3.08 -12.19
C ALA A 59 1.08 3.97 -11.15
N GLN A 60 -0.02 4.63 -11.51
CA GLN A 60 -0.81 5.44 -10.58
C GLN A 60 -1.53 4.57 -9.55
N ILE A 61 -2.11 3.46 -10.00
CA ILE A 61 -2.77 2.48 -9.11
C ILE A 61 -1.74 1.89 -8.15
N GLU A 62 -0.58 1.46 -8.65
CA GLU A 62 0.50 0.90 -7.83
C GLU A 62 0.96 1.89 -6.75
N ASP A 63 1.16 3.15 -7.13
CA ASP A 63 1.60 4.18 -6.21
C ASP A 63 0.62 4.40 -5.05
N VAL A 64 -0.67 4.56 -5.33
CA VAL A 64 -1.70 4.73 -4.29
C VAL A 64 -1.85 3.47 -3.44
N ALA A 65 -1.88 2.29 -4.08
CA ALA A 65 -2.04 1.02 -3.37
C ALA A 65 -0.87 0.73 -2.43
N LEU A 66 0.39 0.93 -2.88
CA LEU A 66 1.58 0.78 -2.05
C LEU A 66 1.65 1.81 -0.93
N SER A 67 1.21 3.04 -1.20
CA SER A 67 1.17 4.09 -0.17
C SER A 67 0.20 3.74 0.96
N LEU A 68 -0.97 3.21 0.63
CA LEU A 68 -1.95 2.70 1.61
C LEU A 68 -1.42 1.48 2.36
N GLU A 69 -0.74 0.55 1.68
CA GLU A 69 -0.11 -0.60 2.32
C GLU A 69 0.96 -0.15 3.33
N TYR A 70 1.76 0.87 3.00
CA TYR A 70 2.70 1.46 3.94
C TYR A 70 2.02 2.01 5.19
N VAL A 71 0.94 2.80 5.04
CA VAL A 71 0.21 3.38 6.19
C VAL A 71 -0.36 2.27 7.06
N LYS A 72 -0.85 1.19 6.48
CA LYS A 72 -1.34 0.01 7.20
C LYS A 72 -0.21 -0.66 8.02
N GLN A 73 0.97 -0.83 7.43
CA GLN A 73 2.14 -1.38 8.13
C GLN A 73 2.63 -0.44 9.25
N TYR A 74 2.67 0.87 8.96
CA TYR A 74 3.02 1.89 9.95
C TYR A 74 2.10 1.85 11.17
N ARG A 75 0.80 1.77 10.97
CA ARG A 75 -0.20 1.62 12.04
C ARG A 75 -0.01 0.34 12.84
N GLY A 76 0.35 -0.75 12.20
CA GLY A 76 0.65 -2.03 12.87
C GLY A 76 1.82 -1.96 13.84
N SER A 77 2.78 -1.06 13.60
CA SER A 77 3.95 -0.81 14.46
C SER A 77 3.77 0.38 15.42
N HIS A 78 2.71 1.17 15.28
CA HIS A 78 2.42 2.37 16.08
C HIS A 78 1.02 2.26 16.71
N SER A 79 0.93 1.49 17.80
CA SER A 79 -0.33 1.17 18.50
C SER A 79 -1.04 2.34 19.18
N ASN A 80 -0.39 3.49 19.25
CA ASN A 80 -0.95 4.73 19.81
C ASN A 80 -1.91 5.46 18.85
N LEU A 81 -1.94 5.08 17.56
CA LEU A 81 -2.90 5.63 16.60
C LEU A 81 -4.23 4.87 16.69
N ASN A 82 -5.31 5.59 17.00
CA ASN A 82 -6.64 5.01 16.97
C ASN A 82 -7.16 4.84 15.53
N ALA A 83 -8.31 4.16 15.36
CA ALA A 83 -8.88 3.85 14.06
C ALA A 83 -9.19 5.11 13.22
N ASN A 84 -9.70 6.17 13.83
CA ASN A 84 -10.03 7.42 13.16
C ASN A 84 -8.77 8.15 12.69
N GLN A 85 -7.75 8.22 13.53
CA GLN A 85 -6.45 8.79 13.17
C GLN A 85 -5.80 8.03 12.02
N GLY A 86 -5.86 6.69 12.05
CA GLY A 86 -5.38 5.87 10.96
C GLY A 86 -6.09 6.15 9.63
N TYR A 87 -7.42 6.22 9.65
CA TYR A 87 -8.19 6.55 8.45
C TYR A 87 -7.87 7.95 7.91
N LEU A 88 -7.73 8.95 8.78
CA LEU A 88 -7.34 10.30 8.36
C LEU A 88 -5.97 10.32 7.67
N LEU A 89 -4.99 9.58 8.19
CA LEU A 89 -3.67 9.45 7.54
C LEU A 89 -3.78 8.76 6.18
N GLU A 90 -4.56 7.70 6.08
CA GLU A 90 -4.82 6.99 4.81
C GLU A 90 -5.45 7.94 3.78
N GLN A 91 -6.49 8.68 4.16
CA GLN A 91 -7.15 9.65 3.27
C GLN A 91 -6.20 10.78 2.84
N CYS A 92 -5.42 11.32 3.77
CA CYS A 92 -4.41 12.34 3.45
C CYS A 92 -3.37 11.82 2.44
N VAL A 93 -2.90 10.59 2.65
CA VAL A 93 -1.93 9.95 1.74
C VAL A 93 -2.54 9.74 0.35
N VAL A 94 -3.79 9.27 0.25
CA VAL A 94 -4.49 9.12 -1.04
C VAL A 94 -4.55 10.46 -1.77
N TRP A 95 -4.96 11.53 -1.11
CA TRP A 95 -5.04 12.84 -1.74
C TRP A 95 -3.68 13.40 -2.16
N GLN A 96 -2.65 13.23 -1.34
CA GLN A 96 -1.30 13.64 -1.73
C GLN A 96 -0.78 12.89 -2.95
N ARG A 97 -0.98 11.56 -2.99
CA ARG A 97 -0.49 10.75 -4.12
C ARG A 97 -1.24 11.08 -5.41
N LEU A 98 -2.55 11.24 -5.34
CA LEU A 98 -3.36 11.63 -6.49
C LEU A 98 -3.04 13.06 -6.95
N SER A 99 -2.76 14.00 -6.04
CA SER A 99 -2.36 15.37 -6.38
C SER A 99 -1.05 15.41 -7.14
N GLU A 100 -0.03 14.70 -6.66
CA GLU A 100 1.27 14.62 -7.34
C GLU A 100 1.17 14.01 -8.75
N GLN A 101 0.24 13.07 -8.95
CA GLN A 101 0.12 12.33 -10.20
C GLN A 101 -0.84 12.95 -11.21
N LEU A 102 -1.93 13.54 -10.72
CA LEU A 102 -3.02 14.07 -11.55
C LEU A 102 -3.01 15.60 -11.64
N GLY A 103 -2.04 16.25 -10.99
CA GLY A 103 -1.93 17.70 -10.96
C GLY A 103 -3.07 18.36 -10.17
N TRP A 104 -3.63 17.68 -9.18
CA TRP A 104 -4.61 18.27 -8.28
C TRP A 104 -3.95 19.32 -7.38
N GLN A 105 -4.73 20.29 -6.92
CA GLN A 105 -4.24 21.37 -6.06
C GLN A 105 -4.10 20.99 -4.58
N CYS A 106 -3.95 19.72 -4.26
CA CYS A 106 -3.93 19.18 -2.89
C CYS A 106 -2.61 18.52 -2.50
N ASP A 107 -1.51 19.02 -3.01
CA ASP A 107 -0.15 18.55 -2.73
C ASP A 107 0.27 18.68 -1.25
N ASN A 108 -0.41 19.53 -0.46
CA ASN A 108 -0.16 19.72 0.95
C ASN A 108 -1.46 19.56 1.76
N VAL A 109 -1.79 18.34 2.13
CA VAL A 109 -2.91 18.04 3.03
C VAL A 109 -2.42 17.56 4.38
N ARG A 110 -3.15 17.91 5.45
CA ARG A 110 -2.88 17.43 6.79
C ARG A 110 -4.16 17.07 7.55
N ALA A 111 -4.06 16.06 8.41
CA ALA A 111 -5.10 15.75 9.37
C ALA A 111 -5.12 16.83 10.46
N ALA A 112 -6.18 17.63 10.48
CA ALA A 112 -6.35 18.72 11.43
C ALA A 112 -7.20 18.29 12.64
N TYR A 113 -6.93 18.88 13.81
CA TYR A 113 -7.67 18.62 15.07
C TYR A 113 -7.75 17.13 15.44
N SER A 114 -6.73 16.35 15.04
CA SER A 114 -6.75 14.88 15.11
C SER A 114 -5.84 14.31 16.19
N GLU A 115 -5.12 15.16 16.93
CA GLU A 115 -4.06 14.77 17.87
C GLU A 115 -2.88 14.03 17.21
N ILE A 116 -2.83 13.98 15.88
CA ILE A 116 -1.68 13.46 15.14
C ILE A 116 -0.71 14.62 14.95
N SER A 117 0.47 14.52 15.55
CA SER A 117 1.48 15.56 15.39
C SER A 117 1.90 15.74 13.91
N GLN A 118 2.34 16.94 13.56
CA GLN A 118 2.83 17.21 12.20
C GLN A 118 4.06 16.34 11.87
N ASP A 119 4.89 16.01 12.86
CA ASP A 119 6.05 15.15 12.67
C ASP A 119 5.64 13.73 12.26
N ILE A 120 4.63 13.15 12.90
CA ILE A 120 4.06 11.85 12.51
C ILE A 120 3.50 11.91 11.09
N GLN A 121 2.78 12.97 10.74
CA GLN A 121 2.22 13.11 9.40
C GLN A 121 3.35 13.19 8.34
N ASN A 122 4.38 14.01 8.60
CA ASN A 122 5.54 14.14 7.72
C ASN A 122 6.30 12.82 7.56
N GLU A 123 6.48 12.09 8.66
CA GLU A 123 7.11 10.76 8.65
C GLU A 123 6.32 9.78 7.78
N VAL A 124 5.00 9.74 7.93
CA VAL A 124 4.12 8.87 7.13
C VAL A 124 4.20 9.23 5.65
N TYR A 125 4.19 10.51 5.29
CA TYR A 125 4.26 10.93 3.90
C TYR A 125 5.61 10.62 3.24
N ALA A 126 6.70 10.88 3.96
CA ALA A 126 8.04 10.55 3.49
C ALA A 126 8.22 9.03 3.38
N GLY A 127 7.74 8.29 4.37
CA GLY A 127 7.80 6.83 4.40
C GLY A 127 6.99 6.19 3.28
N ALA A 128 5.78 6.69 2.99
CA ALA A 128 4.97 6.21 1.87
C ALA A 128 5.69 6.37 0.53
N ARG A 129 6.29 7.54 0.26
CA ARG A 129 7.10 7.77 -0.95
C ARG A 129 8.29 6.82 -1.04
N ALA A 130 9.03 6.64 0.05
CA ALA A 130 10.17 5.73 0.08
C ALA A 130 9.74 4.28 -0.14
N PHE A 131 8.63 3.85 0.49
CA PHE A 131 8.09 2.51 0.34
C PHE A 131 7.67 2.22 -1.10
N VAL A 132 6.98 3.16 -1.76
CA VAL A 132 6.62 3.05 -3.17
C VAL A 132 7.86 2.83 -4.03
N GLN A 133 8.91 3.66 -3.87
CA GLN A 133 10.13 3.53 -4.66
C GLN A 133 10.83 2.18 -4.45
N ALA A 134 10.89 1.71 -3.20
CA ALA A 134 11.55 0.46 -2.85
C ALA A 134 10.78 -0.81 -3.28
N ASN A 135 9.46 -0.68 -3.54
CA ASN A 135 8.58 -1.84 -3.76
C ASN A 135 7.91 -1.88 -5.13
N LYS A 136 8.26 -1.00 -6.06
CA LYS A 136 7.75 -1.04 -7.44
C LYS A 136 7.94 -2.42 -8.07
N GLY A 137 6.86 -2.96 -8.65
CA GLY A 137 6.84 -4.28 -9.28
C GLY A 137 6.88 -5.47 -8.34
N ARG A 138 6.99 -5.25 -7.02
CA ARG A 138 7.02 -6.33 -6.01
C ARG A 138 5.65 -6.77 -5.53
N TYR A 139 4.62 -5.97 -5.83
CA TYR A 139 3.25 -6.24 -5.43
C TYR A 139 2.35 -6.33 -6.65
N LYS A 140 1.34 -7.16 -6.56
CA LYS A 140 0.17 -7.09 -7.43
C LYS A 140 -0.75 -6.03 -6.86
N CYS A 141 -0.95 -4.95 -7.60
CA CYS A 141 -1.78 -3.83 -7.18
C CYS A 141 -3.05 -3.75 -8.03
N GLY A 142 -4.12 -3.26 -7.42
CA GLY A 142 -5.37 -3.02 -8.09
C GLY A 142 -6.25 -2.01 -7.35
N GLY A 143 -7.37 -1.66 -7.95
CA GLY A 143 -8.33 -0.76 -7.34
C GLY A 143 -9.66 -0.74 -8.06
N TYR A 144 -10.65 -0.18 -7.39
CA TYR A 144 -11.94 0.17 -7.96
C TYR A 144 -12.23 1.65 -7.73
N ILE A 145 -12.85 2.28 -8.71
CA ILE A 145 -13.42 3.62 -8.60
C ILE A 145 -14.93 3.49 -8.64
N TYR A 146 -15.58 4.14 -7.70
CA TYR A 146 -17.04 4.14 -7.53
C TYR A 146 -17.58 5.53 -7.86
N THR A 147 -18.28 5.65 -8.97
CA THR A 147 -18.85 6.90 -9.47
C THR A 147 -20.36 6.96 -9.24
N GLY A 148 -20.93 8.17 -9.20
CA GLY A 148 -22.36 8.37 -9.04
C GLY A 148 -22.70 9.70 -8.39
N GLU A 149 -23.74 9.75 -7.56
CA GLU A 149 -24.09 10.99 -6.86
C GLU A 149 -23.05 11.34 -5.79
N GLY A 150 -22.67 12.63 -5.73
CA GLY A 150 -21.62 13.13 -4.85
C GLY A 150 -20.24 12.68 -5.27
N GLN A 151 -19.28 12.80 -4.37
CA GLN A 151 -17.85 12.52 -4.65
C GLN A 151 -17.61 11.09 -5.09
N ASP A 152 -16.65 10.90 -5.98
CA ASP A 152 -16.15 9.59 -6.35
C ASP A 152 -15.30 8.98 -5.23
N LEU A 153 -15.40 7.66 -5.07
CA LEU A 153 -14.69 6.92 -4.03
C LEU A 153 -13.77 5.90 -4.68
N GLY A 154 -12.63 5.65 -4.04
CA GLY A 154 -11.66 4.64 -4.47
C GLY A 154 -11.42 3.59 -3.40
N GLN A 155 -11.20 2.37 -3.82
CA GLN A 155 -10.65 1.28 -3.02
C GLN A 155 -9.42 0.76 -3.73
N PHE A 156 -8.30 0.61 -3.00
CA PHE A 156 -7.05 0.15 -3.56
C PHE A 156 -6.45 -0.94 -2.68
N TRP A 157 -5.75 -1.88 -3.31
CA TRP A 157 -5.07 -2.97 -2.61
C TRP A 157 -3.71 -3.27 -3.22
N ALA A 158 -2.81 -3.78 -2.37
CA ALA A 158 -1.51 -4.29 -2.75
C ALA A 158 -1.31 -5.66 -2.12
N GLU A 159 -1.01 -6.66 -2.93
CA GLU A 159 -0.69 -8.02 -2.51
C GLU A 159 0.75 -8.33 -2.87
N LEU A 160 1.57 -8.72 -1.88
CA LEU A 160 2.96 -9.06 -2.14
C LEU A 160 3.05 -10.23 -3.12
N ASN A 161 3.82 -10.05 -4.21
CA ASN A 161 4.13 -11.14 -5.13
C ASN A 161 5.02 -12.15 -4.41
N VAL A 162 4.42 -13.24 -3.94
CA VAL A 162 5.14 -14.33 -3.31
C VAL A 162 5.38 -15.42 -4.35
N GLY A 163 6.63 -15.79 -4.53
CA GLY A 163 7.03 -16.92 -5.35
C GLY A 163 7.34 -18.14 -4.50
N ASN A 164 7.14 -19.32 -5.05
CA ASN A 164 7.62 -20.56 -4.45
C ASN A 164 8.88 -21.01 -5.17
N ALA A 165 9.98 -21.19 -4.41
CA ALA A 165 11.19 -21.80 -4.92
C ALA A 165 11.23 -23.28 -4.50
N LYS A 166 11.46 -24.17 -5.48
CA LYS A 166 11.67 -25.60 -5.23
C LYS A 166 13.03 -26.00 -5.78
N VAL A 167 13.88 -26.55 -4.93
CA VAL A 167 15.18 -27.08 -5.33
C VAL A 167 15.11 -28.62 -5.23
N LYS A 168 15.48 -29.27 -6.32
CA LYS A 168 15.68 -30.73 -6.35
C LYS A 168 17.18 -31.00 -6.45
N LYS A 169 17.77 -31.59 -5.41
CA LYS A 169 19.12 -32.12 -5.47
C LYS A 169 19.10 -33.49 -6.14
N THR A 170 19.93 -33.68 -7.13
CA THR A 170 20.11 -34.96 -7.81
C THR A 170 21.59 -35.31 -7.81
N THR A 171 21.89 -36.60 -7.95
CA THR A 171 23.26 -37.08 -8.17
C THR A 171 23.53 -37.22 -9.64
N ALA A 172 24.77 -36.92 -10.09
CA ALA A 172 25.23 -37.19 -11.43
C ALA A 172 25.75 -38.61 -11.60
N ASN A 173 25.97 -39.36 -10.49
CA ASN A 173 26.49 -40.73 -10.51
C ASN A 173 25.81 -41.57 -9.41
N GLU A 174 24.72 -42.20 -9.75
CA GLU A 174 23.93 -43.03 -8.83
C GLU A 174 24.69 -44.28 -8.34
N ILE A 175 25.65 -44.80 -9.16
CA ILE A 175 26.46 -45.97 -8.75
C ILE A 175 27.34 -45.66 -7.54
N VAL A 176 27.85 -44.42 -7.44
CA VAL A 176 28.71 -44.01 -6.35
C VAL A 176 27.90 -43.55 -5.14
N THR A 177 26.72 -42.97 -5.37
CA THR A 177 25.92 -42.31 -4.30
C THR A 177 24.82 -43.18 -3.72
N ASN A 178 24.31 -44.15 -4.46
CA ASN A 178 23.21 -44.98 -4.01
C ASN A 178 23.67 -45.93 -2.90
N GLY A 179 23.03 -45.84 -1.73
CA GLY A 179 23.37 -46.64 -0.54
C GLY A 179 24.66 -46.19 0.20
N ASN A 180 25.28 -45.09 -0.20
CA ASN A 180 26.48 -44.54 0.44
C ASN A 180 26.11 -43.45 1.42
N ALA A 181 26.21 -43.70 2.73
CA ALA A 181 25.87 -42.76 3.78
C ALA A 181 26.70 -41.45 3.78
N MET A 182 27.82 -41.40 3.04
CA MET A 182 28.63 -40.18 2.86
C MET A 182 28.03 -39.22 1.84
N TYR A 183 27.09 -39.66 1.03
CA TYR A 183 26.46 -38.88 -0.03
C TYR A 183 24.94 -38.82 0.14
N THR A 184 24.48 -38.06 1.13
CA THR A 184 23.03 -37.89 1.36
C THR A 184 22.45 -36.80 0.45
N ILE A 185 21.22 -37.02 -0.03
CA ILE A 185 20.43 -36.01 -0.72
C ILE A 185 19.82 -35.03 0.29
N ALA A 186 19.43 -35.54 1.48
CA ALA A 186 18.89 -34.74 2.56
C ALA A 186 19.98 -33.88 3.23
N GLY A 187 19.55 -32.74 3.80
CA GLY A 187 20.40 -31.86 4.59
C GLY A 187 21.29 -30.89 3.80
N ALA A 188 21.23 -30.88 2.47
CA ALA A 188 21.95 -29.86 1.69
C ALA A 188 21.21 -28.53 1.76
N THR A 189 21.92 -27.46 2.17
CA THR A 189 21.36 -26.11 2.29
C THR A 189 21.77 -25.27 1.09
N PHE A 190 20.80 -24.59 0.50
CA PHE A 190 20.96 -23.67 -0.63
C PHE A 190 20.55 -22.27 -0.20
N GLY A 191 21.35 -21.26 -0.50
CA GLY A 191 20.99 -19.84 -0.40
C GLY A 191 20.03 -19.45 -1.52
N ILE A 192 19.02 -18.65 -1.19
CA ILE A 192 18.14 -17.98 -2.16
C ILE A 192 18.58 -16.53 -2.20
N PHE A 193 18.83 -16.02 -3.41
CA PHE A 193 19.29 -14.65 -3.63
C PHE A 193 18.31 -13.91 -4.52
N SER A 194 18.14 -12.61 -4.27
CA SER A 194 17.28 -11.75 -5.09
C SER A 194 17.98 -11.20 -6.33
N ASP A 195 19.30 -11.46 -6.45
CA ASP A 195 20.13 -10.96 -7.55
C ASP A 195 21.01 -12.07 -8.14
N GLN A 196 21.38 -11.91 -9.41
CA GLN A 196 22.17 -12.87 -10.15
C GLN A 196 23.61 -13.02 -9.63
N ASN A 197 24.12 -12.02 -8.93
CA ASN A 197 25.49 -12.02 -8.38
C ASN A 197 25.57 -12.67 -7.00
N CYS A 198 24.44 -13.19 -6.48
CA CYS A 198 24.35 -13.78 -5.14
C CYS A 198 24.84 -12.84 -4.02
N SER A 199 24.61 -11.53 -4.17
CA SER A 199 25.04 -10.53 -3.20
C SER A 199 23.97 -10.21 -2.14
N ASN A 200 22.70 -10.46 -2.43
CA ASN A 200 21.58 -10.22 -1.50
C ASN A 200 20.82 -11.50 -1.21
N GLN A 201 21.22 -12.19 -0.15
CA GLN A 201 20.55 -13.43 0.28
C GLN A 201 19.23 -13.11 0.97
N ILE A 202 18.13 -13.67 0.46
CA ILE A 202 16.76 -13.47 0.95
C ILE A 202 16.19 -14.68 1.69
N GLY A 203 16.89 -15.82 1.67
CA GLY A 203 16.45 -17.02 2.36
C GLY A 203 17.36 -18.22 2.14
N THR A 204 16.97 -19.35 2.74
CA THR A 204 17.63 -20.64 2.55
C THR A 204 16.57 -21.74 2.34
N LEU A 205 16.97 -22.76 1.60
CA LEU A 205 16.23 -24.02 1.47
C LEU A 205 17.14 -25.16 1.89
N THR A 206 16.63 -26.10 2.67
CA THR A 206 17.33 -27.34 3.01
C THR A 206 16.56 -28.50 2.42
N THR A 207 17.29 -29.39 1.72
CA THR A 207 16.68 -30.60 1.13
C THR A 207 16.27 -31.57 2.23
N ASN A 208 15.09 -32.17 2.09
CA ASN A 208 14.61 -33.31 2.87
C ASN A 208 14.69 -34.58 1.99
N GLU A 209 14.39 -35.72 2.56
CA GLU A 209 14.30 -37.00 1.87
C GLU A 209 13.17 -37.02 0.83
#